data_e5da82a6f20dcdd995227ed78c49599c
#
_entry.id   e5da82a6f20dcdd995227ed78c49599c
#
_cell.length_a   1.000
_cell.length_b   1.000
_cell.length_c   1.000
_cell.angle_alpha   90.00
_cell.angle_beta   90.00
_cell.angle_gamma   90.00
#
_symmetry.space_group_name_H-M   'P 1'
#
loop_
_entity.id
_entity.type
_entity.pdbx_description
1 polymer ?
#
loop_
_entity_poly.entity_id
_entity_poly.type
_entity_poly.pdbx_seq_one_letter_code
_entity_poly.pdbx_strand_id
1 'polypeptide(L)'
;MARTTSAKEYRKKNTSDLLNDLKKLREDLQKIRFTKGTGTAVAKLTKIKELRKQIARILTIIRENRKEEVVKGLRERVKKEEKDGKEEEVKTTIKNLKLKHIPLDLRPKLTRAMRRRMTKFERRLVTLRQLKRKLNFPMRKFAVPPKA
;
A
#
# COMPACT_ATOMS: atom_id res chain seq x y z
N MET A 1 6.02 32.84 -11.62
CA MET A 1 5.26 31.83 -10.84
C MET A 1 6.25 31.13 -9.90
N ALA A 2 6.02 31.16 -8.58
CA ALA A 2 6.85 30.45 -7.62
C ALA A 2 6.76 28.94 -7.92
N ARG A 3 7.91 28.28 -8.15
CA ARG A 3 7.98 26.83 -8.35
C ARG A 3 7.41 26.13 -7.11
N THR A 4 6.34 25.39 -7.29
CA THR A 4 5.81 24.55 -6.22
C THR A 4 6.85 23.51 -5.82
N THR A 5 7.18 23.38 -4.55
CA THR A 5 8.14 22.42 -4.00
C THR A 5 7.86 21.02 -4.51
N SER A 6 8.85 20.36 -5.10
CA SER A 6 8.66 19.04 -5.70
C SER A 6 8.64 17.95 -4.65
N ALA A 7 8.02 16.78 -4.94
CA ALA A 7 8.05 15.64 -4.05
C ALA A 7 9.49 15.17 -3.73
N LYS A 8 10.44 15.36 -4.67
CA LYS A 8 11.85 15.00 -4.49
C LYS A 8 12.51 15.83 -3.38
N GLU A 9 12.16 17.09 -3.25
CA GLU A 9 12.68 17.99 -2.21
C GLU A 9 12.14 17.61 -0.83
N TYR A 10 10.84 17.28 -0.75
CA TYR A 10 10.24 16.82 0.50
C TYR A 10 10.80 15.48 0.99
N ARG A 11 11.20 14.56 0.09
CA ARG A 11 11.84 13.29 0.48
C ARG A 11 13.21 13.44 1.13
N LYS A 12 13.86 14.61 0.97
CA LYS A 12 15.13 14.93 1.63
C LYS A 12 14.98 15.42 3.07
N LYS A 13 13.76 15.78 3.47
CA LYS A 13 13.45 16.34 4.79
C LYS A 13 13.15 15.25 5.80
N ASN A 14 13.45 15.53 7.06
CA ASN A 14 13.06 14.67 8.19
C ASN A 14 11.56 14.70 8.43
N THR A 15 11.02 13.68 9.09
CA THR A 15 9.58 13.58 9.41
C THR A 15 9.10 14.72 10.30
N SER A 16 9.92 15.22 11.24
CA SER A 16 9.63 16.38 12.07
C SER A 16 9.45 17.65 11.24
N ASP A 17 10.34 17.89 10.28
CA ASP A 17 10.29 19.07 9.42
C ASP A 17 9.08 19.02 8.50
N LEU A 18 8.76 17.82 7.98
CA LEU A 18 7.57 17.60 7.16
C LEU A 18 6.29 17.89 7.93
N LEU A 19 6.21 17.53 9.21
CA LEU A 19 5.06 17.82 10.06
C LEU A 19 4.93 19.32 10.34
N ASN A 20 6.03 20.02 10.57
CA ASN A 20 6.05 21.48 10.73
C ASN A 20 5.62 22.20 9.45
N ASP A 21 6.14 21.77 8.29
CA ASP A 21 5.73 22.30 7.00
C ASP A 21 4.23 22.05 6.73
N LEU A 22 3.73 20.87 7.07
CA LEU A 22 2.32 20.52 6.96
C LEU A 22 1.44 21.45 7.80
N LYS A 23 1.84 21.75 9.03
CA LYS A 23 1.13 22.67 9.91
C LYS A 23 1.05 24.06 9.29
N LYS A 24 2.17 24.62 8.85
CA LYS A 24 2.23 25.95 8.18
C LYS A 24 1.33 26.00 6.95
N LEU A 25 1.39 25.00 6.07
CA LEU A 25 0.58 24.95 4.86
C LEU A 25 -0.93 24.84 5.15
N ARG A 26 -1.31 24.15 6.22
CA ARG A 26 -2.71 24.08 6.66
C ARG A 26 -3.22 25.42 7.21
N GLU A 27 -2.40 26.11 8.00
CA GLU A 27 -2.71 27.45 8.49
C GLU A 27 -2.88 28.45 7.35
N ASP A 28 -1.98 28.42 6.36
CA ASP A 28 -2.06 29.27 5.17
C ASP A 28 -3.31 28.95 4.33
N LEU A 29 -3.64 27.69 4.15
CA LEU A 29 -4.86 27.28 3.47
C LEU A 29 -6.11 27.78 4.21
N GLN A 30 -6.09 27.75 5.53
CA GLN A 30 -7.21 28.25 6.36
C GLN A 30 -7.35 29.76 6.22
N LYS A 31 -6.25 30.52 6.28
CA LYS A 31 -6.24 31.98 6.07
C LYS A 31 -6.84 32.35 4.72
N ILE A 32 -6.43 31.66 3.63
CA ILE A 32 -6.94 31.94 2.29
C ILE A 32 -8.41 31.55 2.16
N ARG A 33 -8.86 30.49 2.80
CA ARG A 33 -10.28 30.12 2.84
C ARG A 33 -11.13 31.16 3.57
N PHE A 34 -10.61 31.72 4.64
CA PHE A 34 -11.28 32.80 5.35
C PHE A 34 -11.41 34.05 4.49
N THR A 35 -10.32 34.50 3.85
CA THR A 35 -10.35 35.66 2.92
C THR A 35 -11.23 35.41 1.70
N LYS A 36 -11.42 34.17 1.26
CA LYS A 36 -12.42 33.84 0.24
C LYS A 36 -13.85 34.13 0.71
N GLY A 37 -14.16 33.79 1.95
CA GLY A 37 -15.49 34.05 2.54
C GLY A 37 -15.80 35.55 2.64
N THR A 38 -14.77 36.39 2.85
CA THR A 38 -14.91 37.86 2.96
C THR A 38 -14.83 38.61 1.62
N GLY A 39 -14.66 37.88 0.48
CA GLY A 39 -14.73 38.49 -0.86
C GLY A 39 -13.50 39.29 -1.31
N THR A 40 -12.46 39.39 -0.47
CA THR A 40 -11.41 40.43 -0.60
C THR A 40 -10.22 40.07 -1.51
N ALA A 41 -10.11 38.88 -2.13
CA ALA A 41 -8.91 38.61 -2.94
C ALA A 41 -9.02 37.45 -3.95
N VAL A 42 -9.51 37.74 -5.14
CA VAL A 42 -9.57 36.81 -6.28
C VAL A 42 -8.16 36.26 -6.64
N ALA A 43 -7.12 37.08 -6.63
CA ALA A 43 -5.74 36.69 -6.95
C ALA A 43 -5.13 35.65 -5.99
N LYS A 44 -5.61 35.59 -4.74
CA LYS A 44 -5.14 34.59 -3.75
C LYS A 44 -5.80 33.24 -3.92
N LEU A 45 -6.95 33.16 -4.63
CA LEU A 45 -7.73 31.91 -4.77
C LEU A 45 -7.00 30.84 -5.61
N THR A 46 -6.16 31.25 -6.55
CA THR A 46 -5.32 30.34 -7.36
C THR A 46 -4.36 29.53 -6.49
N LYS A 47 -3.86 30.11 -5.39
CA LYS A 47 -2.95 29.46 -4.45
C LYS A 47 -3.60 28.31 -3.67
N ILE A 48 -4.93 28.29 -3.54
CA ILE A 48 -5.65 27.20 -2.83
C ILE A 48 -5.33 25.84 -3.47
N LYS A 49 -5.34 25.77 -4.80
CA LYS A 49 -5.03 24.53 -5.53
C LYS A 49 -3.59 24.08 -5.28
N GLU A 50 -2.65 25.00 -5.28
CA GLU A 50 -1.24 24.73 -5.05
C GLU A 50 -1.01 24.22 -3.62
N LEU A 51 -1.54 24.90 -2.60
CA LEU A 51 -1.43 24.50 -1.20
C LEU A 51 -2.04 23.11 -0.95
N ARG A 52 -3.21 22.83 -1.51
CA ARG A 52 -3.82 21.49 -1.42
C ARG A 52 -2.94 20.41 -2.03
N LYS A 53 -2.28 20.67 -3.15
CA LYS A 53 -1.35 19.73 -3.79
C LYS A 53 -0.06 19.55 -2.99
N GLN A 54 0.46 20.61 -2.38
CA GLN A 54 1.64 20.52 -1.50
C GLN A 54 1.32 19.71 -0.25
N ILE A 55 0.19 19.95 0.41
CA ILE A 55 -0.27 19.16 1.55
C ILE A 55 -0.41 17.67 1.18
N ALA A 56 -1.00 17.37 0.03
CA ALA A 56 -1.15 16.00 -0.44
C ALA A 56 0.20 15.30 -0.67
N ARG A 57 1.19 16.02 -1.26
CA ARG A 57 2.55 15.48 -1.46
C ARG A 57 3.23 15.16 -0.12
N ILE A 58 3.18 16.07 0.85
CA ILE A 58 3.77 15.85 2.18
C ILE A 58 3.12 14.66 2.87
N LEU A 59 1.81 14.57 2.88
CA LEU A 59 1.09 13.44 3.49
C LEU A 59 1.45 12.10 2.85
N THR A 60 1.63 12.09 1.52
CA THR A 60 2.07 10.88 0.81
C THR A 60 3.46 10.45 1.27
N ILE A 61 4.41 11.39 1.38
CA ILE A 61 5.78 11.09 1.79
C ILE A 61 5.85 10.64 3.24
N ILE A 62 5.13 11.28 4.16
CA ILE A 62 5.04 10.83 5.55
C ILE A 62 4.53 9.39 5.62
N ARG A 63 3.54 9.05 4.80
CA ARG A 63 3.01 7.68 4.72
C ARG A 63 4.02 6.70 4.13
N GLU A 64 4.77 7.09 3.12
CA GLU A 64 5.86 6.28 2.52
C GLU A 64 6.93 5.99 3.58
N ASN A 65 7.42 7.02 4.28
CA ASN A 65 8.43 6.90 5.34
C ASN A 65 7.95 5.95 6.46
N ARG A 66 6.73 6.15 6.96
CA ARG A 66 6.15 5.28 7.99
C ARG A 66 6.04 3.83 7.53
N LYS A 67 5.67 3.60 6.27
CA LYS A 67 5.63 2.25 5.70
C LYS A 67 7.02 1.62 5.64
N GLU A 68 8.03 2.38 5.23
CA GLU A 68 9.42 1.91 5.19
C GLU A 68 9.96 1.58 6.58
N GLU A 69 9.68 2.40 7.59
CA GLU A 69 10.05 2.15 8.98
C GLU A 69 9.45 0.83 9.50
N VAL A 70 8.15 0.62 9.26
CA VAL A 70 7.48 -0.64 9.65
C VAL A 70 8.09 -1.84 8.94
N VAL A 71 8.36 -1.73 7.63
CA VAL A 71 8.98 -2.82 6.86
C VAL A 71 10.41 -3.09 7.33
N LYS A 72 11.19 -2.05 7.65
CA LYS A 72 12.54 -2.19 8.24
C LYS A 72 12.47 -2.90 9.60
N GLY A 73 11.60 -2.45 10.49
CA GLY A 73 11.43 -3.07 11.80
C GLY A 73 10.99 -4.54 11.74
N LEU A 74 10.13 -4.89 10.77
CA LEU A 74 9.75 -6.29 10.53
C LEU A 74 10.94 -7.12 10.02
N ARG A 75 11.74 -6.58 9.09
CA ARG A 75 12.94 -7.25 8.58
C ARG A 75 14.00 -7.46 9.67
N GLU A 76 14.16 -6.52 10.57
CA GLU A 76 15.10 -6.64 11.69
C GLU A 76 14.67 -7.71 12.71
N ARG A 77 13.36 -7.79 13.01
CA ARG A 77 12.82 -8.87 13.86
C ARG A 77 13.07 -10.23 13.24
N VAL A 78 12.77 -10.36 11.96
CA VAL A 78 13.01 -11.59 11.20
C VAL A 78 14.49 -11.98 11.24
N LYS A 79 15.44 -11.04 11.01
CA LYS A 79 16.88 -11.30 11.09
C LYS A 79 17.35 -11.70 12.51
N LYS A 80 16.69 -11.22 13.56
CA LYS A 80 16.99 -11.67 14.95
C LYS A 80 16.54 -13.12 15.15
N GLU A 81 15.35 -13.46 14.70
CA GLU A 81 14.81 -14.82 14.75
C GLU A 81 15.67 -15.82 13.94
N GLU A 82 16.27 -15.38 12.80
CA GLU A 82 17.23 -16.18 12.01
C GLU A 82 18.49 -16.52 12.80
N LYS A 83 19.01 -15.58 13.59
CA LYS A 83 20.20 -15.81 14.42
C LYS A 83 19.95 -16.79 15.57
N ASP A 84 18.70 -16.90 16.01
CA ASP A 84 18.26 -17.79 17.09
C ASP A 84 17.98 -19.24 16.60
N GLY A 85 18.42 -19.62 15.39
CA GLY A 85 18.38 -21.02 14.87
C GLY A 85 17.07 -21.48 14.25
N LYS A 86 16.12 -20.59 13.97
CA LYS A 86 14.81 -20.88 13.34
C LYS A 86 14.78 -20.53 11.85
N GLU A 87 15.80 -20.89 11.09
CA GLU A 87 15.98 -20.44 9.70
C GLU A 87 14.84 -20.84 8.74
N GLU A 88 14.25 -22.02 8.89
CA GLU A 88 13.17 -22.48 7.99
C GLU A 88 11.84 -21.77 8.24
N GLU A 89 11.46 -21.57 9.51
CA GLU A 89 10.26 -20.83 9.87
C GLU A 89 10.35 -19.36 9.44
N VAL A 90 11.55 -18.79 9.46
CA VAL A 90 11.81 -17.42 9.08
C VAL A 90 11.74 -17.20 7.58
N LYS A 91 12.30 -18.09 6.76
CA LYS A 91 12.15 -18.02 5.29
C LYS A 91 10.69 -18.08 4.85
N THR A 92 9.88 -18.88 5.55
CA THR A 92 8.43 -18.93 5.32
C THR A 92 7.74 -17.66 5.84
N THR A 93 8.20 -17.07 6.94
CA THR A 93 7.66 -15.84 7.51
C THR A 93 7.97 -14.61 6.65
N ILE A 94 9.16 -14.49 6.07
CA ILE A 94 9.50 -13.41 5.12
C ILE A 94 8.63 -13.49 3.86
N LYS A 95 8.46 -14.69 3.28
CA LYS A 95 7.55 -14.89 2.14
C LYS A 95 6.09 -14.68 2.51
N ASN A 96 5.75 -14.90 3.78
CA ASN A 96 4.42 -14.79 4.35
C ASN A 96 4.23 -13.53 5.22
N LEU A 97 5.07 -12.50 5.09
CA LEU A 97 4.74 -11.15 5.57
C LEU A 97 3.44 -10.70 4.90
N LYS A 98 2.40 -11.46 5.27
CA LYS A 98 1.04 -11.27 4.82
C LYS A 98 0.59 -9.91 5.33
N LEU A 99 -0.29 -9.29 4.60
CA LEU A 99 -1.04 -8.09 4.97
C LEU A 99 -1.48 -8.03 6.44
N LYS A 100 -1.54 -9.17 7.14
CA LYS A 100 -1.84 -9.28 8.58
C LYS A 100 -0.86 -8.52 9.49
N HIS A 101 0.42 -8.51 9.14
CA HIS A 101 1.49 -7.90 9.97
C HIS A 101 1.69 -6.40 9.68
N ILE A 102 1.08 -5.88 8.62
CA ILE A 102 1.13 -4.46 8.29
C ILE A 102 -0.06 -3.76 8.94
N PRO A 103 0.13 -2.65 9.66
CA PRO A 103 -0.96 -1.84 10.20
C PRO A 103 -2.01 -1.50 9.13
N LEU A 104 -3.28 -1.44 9.52
CA LEU A 104 -4.40 -1.24 8.59
C LEU A 104 -4.29 0.03 7.75
N ASP A 105 -3.77 1.11 8.34
CA ASP A 105 -3.57 2.40 7.69
C ASP A 105 -2.50 2.38 6.60
N LEU A 106 -1.54 1.46 6.67
CA LEU A 106 -0.46 1.30 5.70
C LEU A 106 -0.74 0.24 4.63
N ARG A 107 -1.80 -0.55 4.78
CA ARG A 107 -2.21 -1.53 3.78
C ARG A 107 -2.72 -0.85 2.51
N PRO A 108 -2.54 -1.47 1.31
CA PRO A 108 -3.14 -0.95 0.09
C PRO A 108 -4.68 -0.93 0.23
N LYS A 109 -5.28 0.21 -0.09
CA LYS A 109 -6.73 0.38 -0.07
C LYS A 109 -7.32 -0.17 -1.37
N LEU A 110 -7.58 -1.46 -1.40
CA LEU A 110 -8.29 -2.12 -2.48
C LEU A 110 -9.80 -1.97 -2.32
N THR A 111 -10.57 -2.34 -3.34
CA THR A 111 -12.03 -2.43 -3.22
C THR A 111 -12.42 -3.54 -2.22
N ARG A 112 -13.65 -3.46 -1.68
CA ARG A 112 -14.18 -4.48 -0.77
C ARG A 112 -14.14 -5.88 -1.39
N ALA A 113 -14.52 -6.03 -2.66
CA ALA A 113 -14.49 -7.29 -3.39
C ALA A 113 -13.06 -7.86 -3.49
N MET A 114 -12.07 -7.01 -3.83
CA MET A 114 -10.67 -7.42 -3.92
C MET A 114 -10.09 -7.85 -2.57
N ARG A 115 -10.48 -7.18 -1.47
CA ARG A 115 -10.04 -7.57 -0.11
C ARG A 115 -10.61 -8.90 0.34
N ARG A 116 -11.80 -9.29 -0.14
CA ARG A 116 -12.49 -10.55 0.17
C ARG A 116 -12.23 -11.65 -0.84
N ARG A 117 -11.53 -11.35 -1.92
CA ARG A 117 -11.18 -12.31 -2.93
C ARG A 117 -10.40 -13.47 -2.33
N MET A 118 -10.73 -14.69 -2.75
CA MET A 118 -10.00 -15.89 -2.38
C MET A 118 -8.51 -15.76 -2.70
N THR A 119 -7.66 -16.20 -1.79
CA THR A 119 -6.21 -16.25 -1.98
C THR A 119 -5.85 -17.25 -3.10
N LYS A 120 -4.64 -17.17 -3.61
CA LYS A 120 -4.14 -18.14 -4.61
C LYS A 120 -4.18 -19.57 -4.09
N PHE A 121 -3.94 -19.76 -2.80
CA PHE A 121 -4.00 -21.06 -2.13
C PHE A 121 -5.45 -21.58 -2.10
N GLU A 122 -6.38 -20.80 -1.57
CA GLU A 122 -7.80 -21.17 -1.50
C GLU A 122 -8.40 -21.53 -2.85
N ARG A 123 -7.98 -20.84 -3.93
CA ARG A 123 -8.43 -21.17 -5.29
C ARG A 123 -7.88 -22.47 -5.84
N ARG A 124 -6.77 -22.97 -5.31
CA ARG A 124 -6.17 -24.25 -5.69
C ARG A 124 -6.75 -25.42 -4.92
N LEU A 125 -7.45 -25.16 -3.82
CA LEU A 125 -8.11 -26.21 -3.04
C LEU A 125 -9.17 -26.87 -3.90
N VAL A 126 -9.09 -28.18 -3.97
CA VAL A 126 -10.03 -29.04 -4.71
C VAL A 126 -10.90 -29.76 -3.67
N THR A 127 -12.20 -29.75 -3.88
CA THR A 127 -13.12 -30.50 -2.99
C THR A 127 -12.90 -32.01 -3.15
N LEU A 128 -13.16 -32.78 -2.08
CA LEU A 128 -13.01 -34.24 -2.11
C LEU A 128 -13.81 -34.88 -3.26
N ARG A 129 -15.00 -34.36 -3.54
CA ARG A 129 -15.85 -34.79 -4.67
C ARG A 129 -15.16 -34.59 -6.02
N GLN A 130 -14.56 -33.44 -6.24
CA GLN A 130 -13.83 -33.15 -7.48
C GLN A 130 -12.58 -34.00 -7.62
N LEU A 131 -11.90 -34.27 -6.49
CA LEU A 131 -10.71 -35.14 -6.49
C LEU A 131 -11.08 -36.56 -6.87
N LYS A 132 -12.13 -37.14 -6.23
CA LYS A 132 -12.66 -38.47 -6.57
C LYS A 132 -13.09 -38.56 -8.03
N ARG A 133 -13.77 -37.53 -8.54
CA ARG A 133 -14.20 -37.49 -9.95
C ARG A 133 -13.00 -37.48 -10.92
N LYS A 134 -11.95 -36.73 -10.61
CA LYS A 134 -10.72 -36.71 -11.43
C LYS A 134 -9.99 -38.06 -11.42
N LEU A 135 -10.00 -38.76 -10.29
CA LEU A 135 -9.37 -40.07 -10.15
C LEU A 135 -10.16 -41.16 -10.87
N ASN A 136 -11.50 -41.18 -10.69
CA ASN A 136 -12.35 -42.21 -11.28
C ASN A 136 -12.60 -42.03 -12.78
N PHE A 137 -12.59 -40.77 -13.25
CA PHE A 137 -12.81 -40.44 -14.65
C PHE A 137 -11.66 -39.58 -15.18
N PRO A 138 -10.45 -40.15 -15.33
CA PRO A 138 -9.32 -39.41 -15.90
C PRO A 138 -9.56 -39.11 -17.37
N MET A 139 -9.02 -38.00 -17.85
CA MET A 139 -9.08 -37.64 -19.27
C MET A 139 -8.26 -38.67 -20.09
N ARG A 140 -8.93 -39.39 -20.99
CA ARG A 140 -8.25 -40.38 -21.84
C ARG A 140 -7.43 -39.67 -22.91
N LYS A 141 -6.16 -40.06 -23.03
CA LYS A 141 -5.22 -39.56 -24.06
C LYS A 141 -5.20 -40.38 -25.32
N PHE A 142 -5.96 -41.47 -25.38
CA PHE A 142 -6.00 -42.36 -26.53
C PHE A 142 -7.14 -41.98 -27.45
N ALA A 143 -6.81 -41.79 -28.73
CA ALA A 143 -7.81 -41.73 -29.80
C ALA A 143 -7.99 -43.13 -30.36
N VAL A 144 -9.23 -43.59 -30.54
CA VAL A 144 -9.53 -44.82 -31.27
C VAL A 144 -9.51 -44.45 -32.76
N PRO A 145 -8.68 -45.08 -33.58
CA PRO A 145 -8.70 -44.79 -35.02
C PRO A 145 -10.07 -45.17 -35.58
N PRO A 146 -10.63 -44.36 -36.50
CA PRO A 146 -11.89 -44.67 -37.16
C PRO A 146 -11.72 -46.05 -37.86
N LYS A 147 -12.73 -46.92 -37.74
CA LYS A 147 -12.77 -48.15 -38.51
C LYS A 147 -12.81 -47.79 -39.98
N ALA A 148 -11.89 -48.36 -40.78
CA ALA A 148 -11.92 -48.26 -42.22
C ALA A 148 -13.17 -48.93 -42.79
#